data_fe54aa8c48f20344ca02e94c1e624587
#
_entry.id   fe54aa8c48f20344ca02e94c1e624587
#
_cell.length_a   1.000
_cell.length_b   1.000
_cell.length_c   1.000
_cell.angle_alpha   90.00
_cell.angle_beta   90.00
_cell.angle_gamma   90.00
#
_symmetry.space_group_name_H-M   'P 1'
#
loop_
_entity.id
_entity.type
_entity.pdbx_description
1 polymer ?
#
loop_
_entity_poly.entity_id
_entity_poly.type
_entity_poly.pdbx_seq_one_letter_code
_entity_poly.pdbx_strand_id
1 'polypeptide(L)'
;MKQDKIYIVFVCVIFFAVALVFDLLPRSTYSELEKRELAEFPQFSKEKLYSGEFTKSINTWFSDTEPYRESFMALSMWEKEQLKFSPFGDEETVTFHAAEPEEPISEADLENTERNGEKFENSAIANENAKIAHSGIIIVGTGKNTRALMAYGGEATGGMGFARAANEYKKTFGEKVNVYCMVVPLASEYYCPDKAKSRTKDQHATIKNIHAHLDANVHAVDAYGALARHVDEEIYLRTDHHWAPLGAFYAAEQFAKVAKVPFKPLSAYSRNVVHNFVGSMYGYSKDISIKNNPEDFIWYKPQGVTYTTTYIDYSTNKNYEVTAESRPHKGEYFYHFKDGNGGAYCTFMGGDMRITHVQTSVKNGRNLLVLKDSYGNAVPGYLFYSFENIYVVDFRYFTKNMVEYVNSNKVTDILMVNNIFNAYGNAGAKYIKFLKQKAGVMAKKDEPTDTAKNEEKQKENITKELETEPTETPEPAEEPEIPTEPTKQAEPADPPAKTEVPVAEPTE
;
A
#
# COMPACT_ATOMS: atom_id res chain seq x y z
N MET A 1 -25.47 -54.13 -17.93
CA MET A 1 -24.04 -54.50 -17.60
C MET A 1 -22.99 -54.18 -18.69
N LYS A 2 -23.13 -54.56 -19.96
CA LYS A 2 -22.13 -54.18 -20.97
C LYS A 2 -22.18 -52.68 -21.34
N GLN A 3 -23.36 -52.09 -21.46
CA GLN A 3 -23.53 -50.69 -21.80
C GLN A 3 -23.02 -49.77 -20.67
N ASP A 4 -23.27 -50.11 -19.42
CA ASP A 4 -22.81 -49.34 -18.25
C ASP A 4 -21.28 -49.30 -18.17
N LYS A 5 -20.61 -50.41 -18.48
CA LYS A 5 -19.14 -50.47 -18.54
C LYS A 5 -18.56 -49.62 -19.67
N ILE A 6 -19.22 -49.61 -20.83
CA ILE A 6 -18.80 -48.77 -21.96
C ILE A 6 -18.96 -47.29 -21.63
N TYR A 7 -20.07 -46.91 -20.98
CA TYR A 7 -20.29 -45.53 -20.51
C TYR A 7 -19.23 -45.09 -19.50
N ILE A 8 -18.92 -45.93 -18.49
CA ILE A 8 -17.89 -45.62 -17.48
C ILE A 8 -16.53 -45.45 -18.16
N VAL A 9 -16.13 -46.36 -19.05
CA VAL A 9 -14.87 -46.27 -19.80
C VAL A 9 -14.81 -44.97 -20.62
N PHE A 10 -15.90 -44.64 -21.31
CA PHE A 10 -16.00 -43.40 -22.10
C PHE A 10 -15.82 -42.15 -21.25
N VAL A 11 -16.53 -42.07 -20.11
CA VAL A 11 -16.39 -40.97 -19.18
C VAL A 11 -14.96 -40.85 -18.61
N CYS A 12 -14.37 -41.99 -18.23
CA CYS A 12 -12.97 -42.01 -17.76
C CYS A 12 -11.99 -41.54 -18.85
N VAL A 13 -12.15 -41.98 -20.10
CA VAL A 13 -11.29 -41.56 -21.22
C VAL A 13 -11.41 -40.04 -21.46
N ILE A 14 -12.63 -39.51 -21.45
CA ILE A 14 -12.83 -38.05 -21.59
C ILE A 14 -12.16 -37.32 -20.44
N PHE A 15 -12.40 -37.77 -19.21
CA PHE A 15 -11.80 -37.15 -18.02
C PHE A 15 -10.28 -37.12 -18.10
N PHE A 16 -9.65 -38.27 -18.41
CA PHE A 16 -8.18 -38.32 -18.55
C PHE A 16 -7.67 -37.51 -19.73
N ALA A 17 -8.40 -37.46 -20.85
CA ALA A 17 -8.00 -36.62 -21.98
C ALA A 17 -8.05 -35.12 -21.63
N VAL A 18 -9.11 -34.70 -20.95
CA VAL A 18 -9.24 -33.31 -20.49
C VAL A 18 -8.15 -32.97 -19.46
N ALA A 19 -7.91 -33.86 -18.48
CA ALA A 19 -6.85 -33.68 -17.49
C ALA A 19 -5.47 -33.56 -18.15
N LEU A 20 -5.17 -34.47 -19.12
CA LEU A 20 -3.89 -34.43 -19.84
C LEU A 20 -3.71 -33.14 -20.65
N VAL A 21 -4.75 -32.68 -21.35
CA VAL A 21 -4.70 -31.41 -22.08
C VAL A 21 -4.48 -30.23 -21.11
N PHE A 22 -5.18 -30.26 -19.99
CA PHE A 22 -5.05 -29.21 -18.97
C PHE A 22 -3.63 -29.15 -18.37
N ASP A 23 -3.03 -30.33 -18.11
CA ASP A 23 -1.66 -30.42 -17.58
C ASP A 23 -0.58 -29.97 -18.58
N LEU A 24 -0.87 -30.00 -19.88
CA LEU A 24 0.03 -29.55 -20.94
C LEU A 24 -0.06 -28.06 -21.23
N LEU A 25 -1.06 -27.37 -20.66
CA LEU A 25 -1.20 -25.93 -20.84
C LEU A 25 -0.08 -25.16 -20.09
N PRO A 26 0.33 -23.98 -20.60
CA PRO A 26 1.36 -23.19 -19.97
C PRO A 26 0.92 -22.76 -18.56
N ARG A 27 1.85 -22.90 -17.61
CA ARG A 27 1.65 -22.49 -16.22
C ARG A 27 2.31 -21.14 -15.97
N SER A 28 1.63 -20.27 -15.25
CA SER A 28 2.17 -18.98 -14.86
C SER A 28 3.21 -19.14 -13.75
N THR A 29 4.24 -18.29 -13.76
CA THR A 29 5.24 -18.21 -12.67
C THR A 29 4.98 -17.03 -11.76
N TYR A 30 4.12 -16.11 -12.17
CA TYR A 30 3.76 -14.91 -11.43
C TYR A 30 2.24 -14.72 -11.44
N SER A 31 1.68 -14.28 -10.31
CA SER A 31 0.27 -13.91 -10.21
C SER A 31 0.13 -12.40 -10.23
N GLU A 32 -0.52 -11.88 -11.27
CA GLU A 32 -0.87 -10.46 -11.34
C GLU A 32 -1.93 -10.07 -10.30
N LEU A 33 -2.82 -11.00 -9.98
CA LEU A 33 -3.85 -10.77 -8.94
C LEU A 33 -3.27 -10.70 -7.54
N GLU A 34 -2.30 -11.58 -7.23
CA GLU A 34 -1.72 -11.67 -5.89
C GLU A 34 -0.43 -10.86 -5.76
N LYS A 35 0.12 -10.31 -6.88
CA LYS A 35 1.37 -9.55 -6.92
C LYS A 35 2.55 -10.30 -6.29
N ARG A 36 2.63 -11.61 -6.58
CA ARG A 36 3.67 -12.50 -6.05
C ARG A 36 4.14 -13.52 -7.06
N GLU A 37 5.35 -14.00 -6.88
CA GLU A 37 5.84 -15.19 -7.56
C GLU A 37 5.08 -16.44 -7.08
N LEU A 38 4.75 -17.33 -8.01
CA LEU A 38 4.08 -18.59 -7.74
C LEU A 38 5.10 -19.66 -7.37
N ALA A 39 4.64 -20.72 -6.72
CA ALA A 39 5.51 -21.79 -6.26
C ALA A 39 6.30 -22.43 -7.41
N GLU A 40 7.60 -22.57 -7.24
CA GLU A 40 8.46 -23.29 -8.18
C GLU A 40 8.29 -24.81 -8.04
N PHE A 41 8.55 -25.56 -9.13
CA PHE A 41 8.55 -27.01 -9.07
C PHE A 41 9.62 -27.49 -8.06
N PRO A 42 9.25 -28.32 -7.06
CA PRO A 42 10.17 -28.67 -5.98
C PRO A 42 11.29 -29.60 -6.46
N GLN A 43 12.48 -29.37 -5.95
CA GLN A 43 13.60 -30.27 -6.20
C GLN A 43 13.39 -31.59 -5.46
N PHE A 44 13.55 -32.71 -6.20
CA PHE A 44 13.41 -34.05 -5.65
C PHE A 44 14.59 -34.41 -4.75
N SER A 45 14.30 -34.94 -3.55
CA SER A 45 15.26 -35.69 -2.74
C SER A 45 14.55 -36.87 -2.08
N LYS A 46 15.28 -37.94 -1.78
CA LYS A 46 14.69 -39.13 -1.13
C LYS A 46 14.22 -38.79 0.28
N GLU A 47 14.95 -37.95 0.99
CA GLU A 47 14.64 -37.48 2.35
C GLU A 47 13.31 -36.72 2.35
N LYS A 48 13.13 -35.79 1.40
CA LYS A 48 11.90 -35.02 1.24
C LYS A 48 10.70 -35.90 0.84
N LEU A 49 10.94 -36.93 0.05
CA LEU A 49 9.89 -37.88 -0.32
C LEU A 49 9.42 -38.68 0.93
N TYR A 50 10.37 -39.24 1.69
CA TYR A 50 10.04 -40.04 2.87
C TYR A 50 9.45 -39.20 4.03
N SER A 51 9.82 -37.93 4.19
CA SER A 51 9.22 -37.01 5.16
C SER A 51 7.84 -36.50 4.73
N GLY A 52 7.41 -36.72 3.50
CA GLY A 52 6.19 -36.15 2.92
C GLY A 52 6.31 -34.71 2.45
N GLU A 53 7.44 -34.05 2.69
CA GLU A 53 7.67 -32.65 2.27
C GLU A 53 7.61 -32.48 0.76
N PHE A 54 8.18 -33.42 -0.01
CA PHE A 54 8.14 -33.36 -1.47
C PHE A 54 6.71 -33.44 -2.00
N THR A 55 5.88 -34.33 -1.44
CA THR A 55 4.47 -34.47 -1.86
C THR A 55 3.67 -33.21 -1.51
N LYS A 56 3.89 -32.63 -0.32
CA LYS A 56 3.27 -31.38 0.08
C LYS A 56 3.68 -30.23 -0.87
N SER A 57 4.96 -30.15 -1.22
CA SER A 57 5.47 -29.11 -2.14
C SER A 57 4.96 -29.27 -3.57
N ILE A 58 4.78 -30.52 -4.06
CA ILE A 58 4.14 -30.81 -5.36
C ILE A 58 2.69 -30.30 -5.34
N ASN A 59 1.93 -30.60 -4.29
CA ASN A 59 0.54 -30.14 -4.19
C ASN A 59 0.48 -28.60 -4.17
N THR A 60 1.35 -27.96 -3.42
CA THR A 60 1.45 -26.48 -3.38
C THR A 60 1.76 -25.93 -4.76
N TRP A 61 2.80 -26.46 -5.44
CA TRP A 61 3.14 -26.04 -6.78
C TRP A 61 1.98 -26.25 -7.76
N PHE A 62 1.33 -27.41 -7.73
CA PHE A 62 0.24 -27.72 -8.64
C PHE A 62 -0.93 -26.75 -8.48
N SER A 63 -1.40 -26.54 -7.26
CA SER A 63 -2.51 -25.62 -6.97
C SER A 63 -2.17 -24.16 -7.21
N ASP A 64 -0.91 -23.79 -7.01
CA ASP A 64 -0.47 -22.40 -7.13
C ASP A 64 -0.24 -21.98 -8.59
N THR A 65 0.21 -22.92 -9.44
CA THR A 65 0.51 -22.70 -10.85
C THR A 65 -0.53 -23.28 -11.81
N GLU A 66 -1.71 -23.64 -11.34
CA GLU A 66 -2.79 -24.21 -12.13
C GLU A 66 -3.10 -23.34 -13.36
N PRO A 67 -3.20 -23.92 -14.58
CA PRO A 67 -3.55 -23.16 -15.77
C PRO A 67 -4.88 -22.43 -15.61
N TYR A 68 -4.93 -21.16 -16.04
CA TYR A 68 -6.10 -20.28 -15.88
C TYR A 68 -6.58 -20.07 -14.42
N ARG A 69 -5.73 -20.34 -13.42
CA ARG A 69 -6.06 -20.18 -12.01
C ARG A 69 -6.76 -18.84 -11.71
N GLU A 70 -6.20 -17.73 -12.22
CA GLU A 70 -6.78 -16.41 -12.02
C GLU A 70 -8.17 -16.26 -12.65
N SER A 71 -8.36 -16.84 -13.83
CA SER A 71 -9.66 -16.85 -14.51
C SER A 71 -10.70 -17.68 -13.75
N PHE A 72 -10.33 -18.84 -13.24
CA PHE A 72 -11.22 -19.68 -12.41
C PHE A 72 -11.52 -19.00 -11.07
N MET A 73 -10.55 -18.35 -10.46
CA MET A 73 -10.79 -17.55 -9.25
C MET A 73 -11.78 -16.41 -9.53
N ALA A 74 -11.57 -15.66 -10.60
CA ALA A 74 -12.46 -14.59 -11.02
C ALA A 74 -13.89 -15.11 -11.32
N LEU A 75 -14.01 -16.23 -12.02
CA LEU A 75 -15.31 -16.85 -12.30
C LEU A 75 -16.02 -17.31 -11.02
N SER A 76 -15.31 -17.99 -10.13
CA SER A 76 -15.88 -18.43 -8.84
C SER A 76 -16.32 -17.24 -7.97
N MET A 77 -15.57 -16.17 -7.98
CA MET A 77 -15.93 -14.94 -7.26
C MET A 77 -17.14 -14.26 -7.90
N TRP A 78 -17.20 -14.19 -9.23
CA TRP A 78 -18.33 -13.66 -9.95
C TRP A 78 -19.61 -14.47 -9.66
N GLU A 79 -19.53 -15.80 -9.68
CA GLU A 79 -20.66 -16.69 -9.35
C GLU A 79 -21.13 -16.45 -7.92
N LYS A 80 -20.23 -16.32 -6.95
CA LYS A 80 -20.56 -15.99 -5.55
C LYS A 80 -21.24 -14.63 -5.44
N GLU A 81 -20.83 -13.64 -6.22
CA GLU A 81 -21.44 -12.31 -6.24
C GLU A 81 -22.89 -12.38 -6.79
N GLN A 82 -23.13 -13.17 -7.85
CA GLN A 82 -24.48 -13.38 -8.38
C GLN A 82 -25.40 -14.08 -7.36
N LEU A 83 -24.86 -15.00 -6.56
CA LEU A 83 -25.61 -15.71 -5.52
C LEU A 83 -25.89 -14.85 -4.28
N LYS A 84 -25.22 -13.71 -4.10
CA LYS A 84 -25.51 -12.72 -3.04
C LYS A 84 -26.71 -11.81 -3.37
N PHE A 85 -27.36 -11.99 -4.51
CA PHE A 85 -28.53 -11.19 -4.89
C PHE A 85 -29.62 -11.32 -3.85
N SER A 86 -29.88 -10.23 -3.10
CA SER A 86 -31.03 -10.12 -2.19
C SER A 86 -32.18 -9.43 -2.90
N PRO A 87 -33.30 -10.09 -3.11
CA PRO A 87 -34.47 -9.46 -3.74
C PRO A 87 -35.21 -8.48 -2.84
N PHE A 88 -34.79 -8.29 -1.59
CA PHE A 88 -35.51 -7.52 -0.57
C PHE A 88 -34.65 -6.40 0.06
N GLY A 89 -34.28 -5.42 -0.75
CA GLY A 89 -33.89 -4.10 -0.24
C GLY A 89 -32.37 -3.93 0.06
N ASP A 90 -32.01 -2.65 0.12
CA ASP A 90 -30.69 -2.10 0.44
C ASP A 90 -30.25 -2.33 1.89
N GLU A 91 -30.20 -3.58 2.36
CA GLU A 91 -29.48 -3.86 3.59
C GLU A 91 -27.99 -3.72 3.27
N GLU A 92 -27.33 -2.82 3.96
CA GLU A 92 -25.89 -2.65 3.96
C GLU A 92 -25.19 -4.01 4.10
N THR A 93 -24.68 -4.54 2.98
CA THR A 93 -24.08 -5.87 2.95
C THR A 93 -22.75 -5.85 3.70
N VAL A 94 -22.56 -6.79 4.60
CA VAL A 94 -21.30 -7.00 5.31
C VAL A 94 -20.80 -8.40 5.02
N THR A 95 -19.63 -8.52 4.45
CA THR A 95 -18.92 -9.78 4.26
C THR A 95 -17.66 -9.77 5.13
N PHE A 96 -17.39 -10.84 5.87
CA PHE A 96 -16.20 -10.99 6.66
C PHE A 96 -15.35 -12.13 6.11
N HIS A 97 -14.13 -11.80 5.73
CA HIS A 97 -13.08 -12.75 5.38
C HIS A 97 -12.24 -13.00 6.63
N ALA A 98 -12.47 -14.15 7.29
CA ALA A 98 -11.66 -14.56 8.43
C ALA A 98 -10.21 -14.79 7.95
N ALA A 99 -9.27 -14.48 8.82
CA ALA A 99 -7.90 -14.93 8.64
C ALA A 99 -7.86 -16.45 8.64
N GLU A 100 -7.08 -17.06 7.76
CA GLU A 100 -6.79 -18.49 7.90
C GLU A 100 -6.07 -18.72 9.23
N PRO A 101 -6.51 -19.68 10.06
CA PRO A 101 -5.83 -19.96 11.32
C PRO A 101 -4.41 -20.47 10.98
N GLU A 102 -3.38 -19.77 11.45
CA GLU A 102 -2.05 -20.37 11.51
C GLU A 102 -2.12 -21.60 12.41
N GLU A 103 -1.37 -22.64 12.06
CA GLU A 103 -1.13 -23.75 12.99
C GLU A 103 -0.60 -23.13 14.29
N PRO A 104 -1.14 -23.53 15.47
CA PRO A 104 -0.74 -22.93 16.73
C PRO A 104 0.78 -23.05 16.90
N ILE A 105 1.43 -21.92 17.08
CA ILE A 105 2.86 -21.86 17.38
C ILE A 105 3.06 -22.68 18.65
N SER A 106 3.90 -23.70 18.62
CA SER A 106 4.15 -24.53 19.79
C SER A 106 4.74 -23.69 20.94
N GLU A 107 4.44 -24.05 22.19
CA GLU A 107 5.03 -23.36 23.35
C GLU A 107 6.57 -23.33 23.29
N ALA A 108 7.19 -24.36 22.69
CA ALA A 108 8.64 -24.42 22.47
C ALA A 108 9.14 -23.36 21.44
N ASP A 109 8.32 -23.00 20.46
CA ASP A 109 8.64 -21.94 19.51
C ASP A 109 8.45 -20.54 20.11
N LEU A 110 7.48 -20.38 21.02
CA LEU A 110 7.31 -19.16 21.81
C LEU A 110 8.50 -18.92 22.75
N GLU A 111 8.96 -19.94 23.49
CA GLU A 111 10.15 -19.83 24.35
C GLU A 111 11.45 -19.57 23.55
N ASN A 112 11.61 -20.18 22.37
CA ASN A 112 12.72 -19.89 21.45
C ASN A 112 12.63 -18.48 20.87
N THR A 113 11.43 -17.94 20.66
CA THR A 113 11.18 -16.61 20.12
C THR A 113 11.53 -15.52 21.14
N GLU A 114 11.25 -15.75 22.43
CA GLU A 114 11.64 -14.83 23.52
C GLU A 114 13.16 -14.84 23.80
N ARG A 115 13.83 -15.98 23.64
CA ARG A 115 15.29 -16.12 23.84
C ARG A 115 16.14 -15.66 22.65
N ASN A 116 15.64 -15.73 21.43
CA ASN A 116 16.33 -15.36 20.19
C ASN A 116 15.63 -14.17 19.52
N GLY A 117 15.71 -12.98 20.13
CA GLY A 117 15.17 -11.73 19.56
C GLY A 117 15.54 -11.46 18.10
N GLU A 118 16.60 -12.11 17.59
CA GLU A 118 17.01 -12.03 16.17
C GLU A 118 16.09 -12.79 15.20
N LYS A 119 15.51 -13.92 15.61
CA LYS A 119 14.58 -14.69 14.73
C LYS A 119 13.20 -14.06 14.59
N PHE A 120 12.72 -13.36 15.61
CA PHE A 120 11.43 -12.67 15.60
C PHE A 120 11.43 -11.46 14.64
N GLU A 121 12.57 -10.85 14.44
CA GLU A 121 12.70 -9.66 13.58
C GLU A 121 12.54 -9.97 12.09
N ASN A 122 12.93 -11.15 11.64
CA ASN A 122 12.90 -11.55 10.24
C ASN A 122 11.51 -12.00 9.77
N SER A 123 10.69 -12.53 10.66
CA SER A 123 9.30 -12.90 10.37
C SER A 123 8.37 -11.68 10.27
N ALA A 124 8.75 -10.52 10.82
CA ALA A 124 7.87 -9.36 10.94
C ALA A 124 7.55 -8.66 9.61
N ILE A 125 8.40 -8.79 8.60
CA ILE A 125 8.22 -8.12 7.30
C ILE A 125 7.41 -9.01 6.35
N ALA A 126 7.75 -10.27 6.27
CA ALA A 126 6.91 -11.27 5.59
C ALA A 126 5.49 -11.34 6.19
N ASN A 127 5.36 -10.97 7.46
CA ASN A 127 4.11 -10.97 8.22
C ASN A 127 3.30 -9.66 8.18
N GLU A 128 3.72 -8.57 7.54
CA GLU A 128 2.81 -7.40 7.45
C GLU A 128 1.57 -7.77 6.61
N ASN A 129 1.78 -8.46 5.50
CA ASN A 129 0.70 -9.01 4.69
C ASN A 129 -0.06 -10.13 5.43
N ALA A 130 0.63 -11.00 6.16
CA ALA A 130 0.05 -12.04 6.98
C ALA A 130 -0.72 -11.46 8.17
N LYS A 131 -0.23 -10.41 8.84
CA LYS A 131 -0.94 -9.73 9.94
C LYS A 131 -2.24 -9.07 9.47
N ILE A 132 -2.25 -8.50 8.28
CA ILE A 132 -3.49 -7.98 7.65
C ILE A 132 -4.48 -9.13 7.44
N ALA A 133 -4.01 -10.27 6.94
CA ALA A 133 -4.83 -11.47 6.77
C ALA A 133 -5.32 -12.05 8.12
N HIS A 134 -4.47 -12.02 9.16
CA HIS A 134 -4.79 -12.55 10.49
C HIS A 134 -5.88 -11.77 11.24
N SER A 135 -5.93 -10.45 11.09
CA SER A 135 -6.95 -9.64 11.72
C SER A 135 -8.31 -9.78 11.06
N GLY A 136 -8.35 -10.29 9.82
CA GLY A 136 -9.54 -10.38 9.00
C GLY A 136 -9.86 -9.08 8.25
N ILE A 137 -10.67 -9.22 7.22
CA ILE A 137 -11.11 -8.11 6.38
C ILE A 137 -12.64 -8.06 6.38
N ILE A 138 -13.18 -6.88 6.60
CA ILE A 138 -14.60 -6.60 6.58
C ILE A 138 -14.90 -5.84 5.30
N ILE A 139 -15.71 -6.42 4.41
CA ILE A 139 -16.22 -5.74 3.21
C ILE A 139 -17.57 -5.16 3.54
N VAL A 140 -17.74 -3.87 3.32
CA VAL A 140 -18.97 -3.12 3.59
C VAL A 140 -19.44 -2.38 2.35
N GLY A 141 -20.76 -2.13 2.26
CA GLY A 141 -21.35 -1.41 1.17
C GLY A 141 -21.50 -2.23 -0.11
N THR A 142 -22.04 -1.60 -1.14
CA THR A 142 -22.30 -2.19 -2.47
C THR A 142 -21.94 -1.19 -3.57
N GLY A 143 -21.61 -1.70 -4.76
CA GLY A 143 -21.27 -0.87 -5.91
C GLY A 143 -20.15 0.13 -5.57
N LYS A 144 -20.28 1.36 -5.97
CA LYS A 144 -19.28 2.42 -5.74
C LYS A 144 -19.03 2.74 -4.26
N ASN A 145 -19.89 2.29 -3.36
CA ASN A 145 -19.72 2.46 -1.92
C ASN A 145 -19.02 1.26 -1.28
N THR A 146 -18.64 0.26 -2.05
CA THR A 146 -17.90 -0.90 -1.56
C THR A 146 -16.56 -0.45 -0.96
N ARG A 147 -16.29 -0.87 0.26
CA ARG A 147 -15.07 -0.55 1.01
C ARG A 147 -14.56 -1.79 1.74
N ALA A 148 -13.27 -2.01 1.69
CA ALA A 148 -12.59 -3.05 2.47
C ALA A 148 -11.95 -2.43 3.70
N LEU A 149 -12.21 -3.00 4.87
CA LEU A 149 -11.73 -2.53 6.16
C LEU A 149 -10.89 -3.64 6.81
N MET A 150 -9.69 -3.30 7.26
CA MET A 150 -8.90 -4.21 8.11
C MET A 150 -9.49 -4.22 9.52
N ALA A 151 -9.76 -5.42 10.05
CA ALA A 151 -10.15 -5.56 11.44
C ALA A 151 -8.94 -5.37 12.36
N TYR A 152 -9.11 -4.63 13.44
CA TYR A 152 -8.10 -4.43 14.47
C TYR A 152 -8.34 -5.37 15.66
N GLY A 153 -7.31 -6.12 16.06
CA GLY A 153 -7.40 -7.11 17.15
C GLY A 153 -6.67 -6.72 18.44
N GLY A 154 -6.06 -5.53 18.51
CA GLY A 154 -5.28 -5.12 19.67
C GLY A 154 -6.16 -4.74 20.88
N GLU A 155 -5.56 -4.81 22.09
CA GLU A 155 -6.23 -4.48 23.35
C GLU A 155 -6.05 -3.00 23.71
N ALA A 156 -7.02 -2.46 24.44
CA ALA A 156 -7.02 -1.06 24.89
C ALA A 156 -5.77 -0.66 25.69
N THR A 157 -5.18 -1.61 26.43
CA THR A 157 -3.97 -1.40 27.25
C THR A 157 -2.66 -1.67 26.51
N GLY A 158 -2.73 -1.98 25.20
CA GLY A 158 -1.56 -2.30 24.38
C GLY A 158 -0.79 -1.09 23.87
N GLY A 159 0.26 -1.35 23.09
CA GLY A 159 1.06 -0.31 22.42
C GLY A 159 2.07 0.42 23.31
N MET A 160 2.24 0.05 24.57
CA MET A 160 3.18 0.70 25.53
C MET A 160 4.63 0.68 25.04
N GLY A 161 5.01 -0.32 24.21
CA GLY A 161 6.34 -0.37 23.60
C GLY A 161 6.63 0.81 22.69
N PHE A 162 5.62 1.33 22.01
CA PHE A 162 5.75 2.49 21.13
C PHE A 162 5.95 3.79 21.94
N ALA A 163 5.15 3.99 22.99
CA ALA A 163 5.34 5.12 23.92
C ALA A 163 6.73 5.09 24.56
N ARG A 164 7.17 3.92 25.05
CA ARG A 164 8.51 3.75 25.61
C ARG A 164 9.60 4.10 24.61
N ALA A 165 9.44 3.74 23.32
CA ALA A 165 10.41 4.13 22.30
C ALA A 165 10.50 5.65 22.14
N ALA A 166 9.36 6.35 22.08
CA ALA A 166 9.34 7.80 21.99
C ALA A 166 10.03 8.46 23.20
N ASN A 167 9.76 7.96 24.42
CA ASN A 167 10.39 8.41 25.65
C ASN A 167 11.92 8.17 25.64
N GLU A 168 12.38 6.99 25.19
CA GLU A 168 13.83 6.69 25.09
C GLU A 168 14.54 7.58 24.05
N TYR A 169 13.86 7.94 22.95
CA TYR A 169 14.40 8.92 21.99
C TYR A 169 14.52 10.30 22.64
N LYS A 170 13.49 10.78 23.32
CA LYS A 170 13.56 12.08 24.04
C LYS A 170 14.64 12.08 25.10
N LYS A 171 14.76 11.00 25.86
CA LYS A 171 15.83 10.83 26.86
C LYS A 171 17.22 10.84 26.23
N THR A 172 17.39 10.17 25.09
CA THR A 172 18.68 10.07 24.39
C THR A 172 19.14 11.40 23.82
N PHE A 173 18.23 12.17 23.21
CA PHE A 173 18.58 13.41 22.51
C PHE A 173 18.36 14.68 23.37
N GLY A 174 17.69 14.57 24.51
CA GLY A 174 17.44 15.66 25.45
C GLY A 174 16.65 16.82 24.84
N GLU A 175 16.91 18.03 25.31
CA GLU A 175 16.20 19.24 24.88
C GLU A 175 16.57 19.73 23.47
N LYS A 176 17.63 19.17 22.88
CA LYS A 176 18.09 19.55 21.54
C LYS A 176 17.18 19.06 20.42
N VAL A 177 16.39 18.03 20.68
CA VAL A 177 15.52 17.39 19.69
C VAL A 177 14.10 17.26 20.26
N ASN A 178 13.13 17.76 19.52
CA ASN A 178 11.72 17.55 19.83
C ASN A 178 11.32 16.16 19.32
N VAL A 179 10.55 15.43 20.12
CA VAL A 179 10.04 14.09 19.75
C VAL A 179 8.52 14.12 19.74
N TYR A 180 7.95 13.64 18.65
CA TYR A 180 6.51 13.60 18.40
C TYR A 180 6.08 12.16 18.15
N CYS A 181 4.96 11.78 18.78
CA CYS A 181 4.35 10.45 18.65
C CYS A 181 2.99 10.57 17.98
N MET A 182 2.86 10.03 16.78
CA MET A 182 1.63 9.97 15.98
C MET A 182 1.26 8.52 15.71
N VAL A 183 0.12 8.08 16.22
CA VAL A 183 -0.46 6.78 15.88
C VAL A 183 -1.66 7.01 14.98
N VAL A 184 -1.65 6.37 13.81
CA VAL A 184 -2.70 6.51 12.80
C VAL A 184 -3.68 5.35 12.91
N PRO A 185 -4.98 5.60 13.16
CA PRO A 185 -5.98 4.55 13.15
C PRO A 185 -6.21 3.99 11.76
N LEU A 186 -6.86 2.84 11.67
CA LEU A 186 -7.30 2.24 10.42
C LEU A 186 -8.68 2.75 10.00
N ALA A 187 -9.04 2.56 8.74
CA ALA A 187 -10.35 2.89 8.22
C ALA A 187 -11.51 2.24 9.01
N SER A 188 -11.28 1.06 9.58
CA SER A 188 -12.31 0.34 10.39
C SER A 188 -12.75 1.08 11.64
N GLU A 189 -11.95 2.01 12.15
CA GLU A 189 -12.35 2.84 13.30
C GLU A 189 -13.54 3.74 12.98
N TYR A 190 -13.56 4.30 11.77
CA TYR A 190 -14.54 5.30 11.35
C TYR A 190 -15.67 4.74 10.50
N TYR A 191 -15.39 3.69 9.69
CA TYR A 191 -16.31 3.21 8.67
C TYR A 191 -16.86 1.81 8.94
N CYS A 192 -16.54 1.19 10.09
CA CYS A 192 -17.08 -0.10 10.45
C CYS A 192 -18.53 0.06 10.95
N PRO A 193 -19.53 -0.54 10.27
CA PRO A 193 -20.91 -0.47 10.70
C PRO A 193 -21.15 -1.24 11.99
N ASP A 194 -22.16 -0.88 12.77
CA ASP A 194 -22.45 -1.45 14.09
C ASP A 194 -22.56 -2.98 14.08
N LYS A 195 -23.17 -3.54 13.03
CA LYS A 195 -23.32 -5.00 12.87
C LYS A 195 -21.98 -5.74 12.67
N ALA A 196 -20.92 -5.03 12.32
CA ALA A 196 -19.57 -5.59 12.15
C ALA A 196 -18.60 -5.20 13.27
N LYS A 197 -18.97 -4.32 14.19
CA LYS A 197 -18.10 -3.85 15.28
C LYS A 197 -17.56 -4.96 16.18
N SER A 198 -18.28 -6.07 16.31
CA SER A 198 -17.80 -7.23 17.05
C SER A 198 -16.57 -7.91 16.43
N ARG A 199 -16.24 -7.58 15.17
CA ARG A 199 -15.09 -8.11 14.44
C ARG A 199 -13.83 -7.28 14.57
N THR A 200 -13.90 -6.08 15.14
CA THR A 200 -12.78 -5.15 15.33
C THR A 200 -12.81 -4.58 16.74
N LYS A 201 -11.64 -4.23 17.27
CA LYS A 201 -11.49 -3.64 18.59
C LYS A 201 -11.41 -2.12 18.52
N ASP A 202 -11.65 -1.47 19.65
CA ASP A 202 -11.55 -0.01 19.82
C ASP A 202 -10.09 0.47 19.67
N GLN A 203 -9.81 1.18 18.59
CA GLN A 203 -8.48 1.72 18.31
C GLN A 203 -8.21 2.99 19.11
N HIS A 204 -9.26 3.79 19.37
CA HIS A 204 -9.14 5.02 20.16
C HIS A 204 -8.65 4.74 21.58
N ALA A 205 -9.16 3.69 22.21
CA ALA A 205 -8.70 3.28 23.53
C ALA A 205 -7.20 2.93 23.55
N THR A 206 -6.73 2.18 22.55
CA THR A 206 -5.30 1.87 22.40
C THR A 206 -4.45 3.11 22.16
N ILE A 207 -4.88 4.01 21.27
CA ILE A 207 -4.17 5.28 20.98
C ILE A 207 -4.09 6.14 22.24
N LYS A 208 -5.18 6.27 22.98
CA LYS A 208 -5.19 6.97 24.27
C LYS A 208 -4.21 6.37 25.28
N ASN A 209 -4.17 5.03 25.36
CA ASN A 209 -3.22 4.35 26.23
C ASN A 209 -1.77 4.63 25.85
N ILE A 210 -1.42 4.62 24.56
CA ILE A 210 -0.09 4.99 24.09
C ILE A 210 0.25 6.43 24.49
N HIS A 211 -0.65 7.38 24.22
CA HIS A 211 -0.45 8.79 24.53
C HIS A 211 -0.36 9.05 26.05
N ALA A 212 -1.11 8.31 26.86
CA ALA A 212 -1.05 8.42 28.33
C ALA A 212 0.28 7.95 28.94
N HIS A 213 1.05 7.13 28.21
CA HIS A 213 2.36 6.62 28.64
C HIS A 213 3.55 7.40 28.06
N LEU A 214 3.28 8.53 27.36
CA LEU A 214 4.34 9.45 26.93
C LEU A 214 4.82 10.29 28.11
N ASP A 215 6.13 10.52 28.18
CA ASP A 215 6.72 11.47 29.11
C ASP A 215 6.27 12.91 28.77
N ALA A 216 6.22 13.78 29.78
CA ALA A 216 5.67 15.14 29.63
C ALA A 216 6.37 16.01 28.54
N ASN A 217 7.59 15.64 28.15
CA ASN A 217 8.38 16.34 27.14
C ASN A 217 8.38 15.63 25.78
N VAL A 218 7.56 14.60 25.59
CA VAL A 218 7.23 13.97 24.31
C VAL A 218 5.85 14.45 23.85
N HIS A 219 5.76 14.91 22.63
CA HIS A 219 4.55 15.53 22.12
C HIS A 219 3.63 14.50 21.44
N ALA A 220 2.45 14.24 22.01
CA ALA A 220 1.42 13.49 21.33
C ALA A 220 0.85 14.28 20.15
N VAL A 221 0.69 13.64 19.00
CA VAL A 221 0.01 14.20 17.82
C VAL A 221 -1.30 13.46 17.62
N ASP A 222 -2.40 14.15 17.85
CA ASP A 222 -3.76 13.59 17.77
C ASP A 222 -4.22 13.46 16.30
N ALA A 223 -3.69 12.45 15.61
CA ALA A 223 -4.16 12.09 14.28
C ALA A 223 -5.59 11.53 14.30
N TYR A 224 -5.97 10.84 15.39
CA TYR A 224 -7.33 10.31 15.55
C TYR A 224 -8.36 11.42 15.47
N GLY A 225 -8.27 12.43 16.33
CA GLY A 225 -9.22 13.54 16.33
C GLY A 225 -9.12 14.40 15.06
N ALA A 226 -7.94 14.52 14.45
CA ALA A 226 -7.77 15.21 13.17
C ALA A 226 -8.58 14.52 12.06
N LEU A 227 -8.48 13.20 11.93
CA LEU A 227 -9.20 12.43 10.93
C LEU A 227 -10.71 12.32 11.23
N ALA A 228 -11.09 12.17 12.50
CA ALA A 228 -12.48 12.09 12.92
C ALA A 228 -13.35 13.29 12.49
N ARG A 229 -12.73 14.48 12.34
CA ARG A 229 -13.42 15.68 11.86
C ARG A 229 -13.70 15.71 10.37
N HIS A 230 -13.14 14.76 9.61
CA HIS A 230 -13.18 14.71 8.14
C HIS A 230 -13.68 13.36 7.62
N VAL A 231 -14.45 12.62 8.43
CA VAL A 231 -14.94 11.27 8.05
C VAL A 231 -15.91 11.30 6.87
N ASP A 232 -16.53 12.43 6.59
CA ASP A 232 -17.41 12.64 5.44
C ASP A 232 -16.64 12.89 4.14
N GLU A 233 -15.31 13.02 4.22
CA GLU A 233 -14.42 13.18 3.09
C GLU A 233 -13.70 11.86 2.78
N GLU A 234 -13.09 11.76 1.60
CA GLU A 234 -12.32 10.56 1.21
C GLU A 234 -10.93 10.57 1.88
N ILE A 235 -10.90 10.40 3.21
CA ILE A 235 -9.68 10.37 4.01
C ILE A 235 -9.03 8.99 4.10
N TYR A 236 -9.73 7.94 3.66
CA TYR A 236 -9.20 6.58 3.51
C TYR A 236 -9.57 6.01 2.15
N LEU A 237 -8.65 5.28 1.56
CA LEU A 237 -8.89 4.52 0.33
C LEU A 237 -9.89 3.39 0.61
N ARG A 238 -10.75 3.09 -0.37
CA ARG A 238 -11.78 2.05 -0.24
C ARG A 238 -11.25 0.67 -0.61
N THR A 239 -10.34 0.62 -1.56
CA THR A 239 -9.79 -0.62 -2.13
C THR A 239 -8.36 -0.91 -1.65
N ASP A 240 -7.79 -0.02 -0.84
CA ASP A 240 -6.44 -0.14 -0.28
C ASP A 240 -6.45 -0.05 1.25
N HIS A 241 -5.44 -0.63 1.90
CA HIS A 241 -5.34 -0.63 3.35
C HIS A 241 -4.85 0.70 3.94
N HIS A 242 -4.36 1.60 3.12
CA HIS A 242 -3.86 2.89 3.58
C HIS A 242 -4.96 3.95 3.71
N TRP A 243 -4.65 4.99 4.44
CA TRP A 243 -5.39 6.23 4.30
C TRP A 243 -5.22 6.83 2.90
N ALA A 244 -6.17 7.66 2.49
CA ALA A 244 -6.01 8.48 1.30
C ALA A 244 -4.98 9.59 1.56
N PRO A 245 -4.32 10.13 0.52
CA PRO A 245 -3.41 11.26 0.71
C PRO A 245 -4.05 12.47 1.38
N LEU A 246 -5.36 12.66 1.24
CA LEU A 246 -6.11 13.71 1.96
C LEU A 246 -6.12 13.48 3.48
N GLY A 247 -6.27 12.24 3.93
CA GLY A 247 -6.16 11.91 5.36
C GLY A 247 -4.76 12.22 5.90
N ALA A 248 -3.71 11.87 5.13
CA ALA A 248 -2.34 12.21 5.49
C ALA A 248 -2.11 13.73 5.55
N PHE A 249 -2.79 14.52 4.71
CA PHE A 249 -2.77 15.99 4.77
C PHE A 249 -3.28 16.50 6.13
N TYR A 250 -4.44 16.05 6.58
CA TYR A 250 -5.00 16.48 7.88
C TYR A 250 -4.14 16.07 9.08
N ALA A 251 -3.54 14.87 9.01
CA ALA A 251 -2.59 14.44 10.03
C ALA A 251 -1.30 15.27 10.02
N ALA A 252 -0.78 15.62 8.84
CA ALA A 252 0.38 16.50 8.69
C ALA A 252 0.09 17.93 9.18
N GLU A 253 -1.11 18.44 8.93
CA GLU A 253 -1.56 19.73 9.47
C GLU A 253 -1.58 19.70 11.00
N GLN A 254 -2.14 18.65 11.59
CA GLN A 254 -2.15 18.48 13.05
C GLN A 254 -0.74 18.39 13.63
N PHE A 255 0.16 17.65 12.96
CA PHE A 255 1.58 17.62 13.35
C PHE A 255 2.21 19.00 13.27
N ALA A 256 2.00 19.74 12.18
CA ALA A 256 2.57 21.09 12.02
C ALA A 256 2.08 22.06 13.11
N LYS A 257 0.82 21.96 13.54
CA LYS A 257 0.26 22.73 14.68
C LYS A 257 1.00 22.40 15.99
N VAL A 258 1.21 21.10 16.28
CA VAL A 258 1.91 20.66 17.51
C VAL A 258 3.39 21.05 17.45
N ALA A 259 4.04 20.90 16.30
CA ALA A 259 5.44 21.27 16.07
C ALA A 259 5.68 22.78 15.97
N LYS A 260 4.60 23.58 15.88
CA LYS A 260 4.63 25.04 15.70
C LYS A 260 5.46 25.45 14.48
N VAL A 261 5.25 24.77 13.37
CA VAL A 261 5.88 25.07 12.08
C VAL A 261 4.85 25.59 11.08
N PRO A 262 5.26 26.39 10.07
CA PRO A 262 4.36 26.83 9.01
C PRO A 262 3.73 25.66 8.30
N PHE A 263 2.46 25.78 7.93
CA PHE A 263 1.74 24.81 7.10
C PHE A 263 0.90 25.54 6.05
N LYS A 264 0.72 24.96 4.89
CA LYS A 264 -0.04 25.57 3.81
C LYS A 264 -1.38 24.86 3.61
N PRO A 265 -2.45 25.62 3.28
CA PRO A 265 -3.74 25.03 2.98
C PRO A 265 -3.66 24.16 1.71
N LEU A 266 -4.62 23.25 1.53
CA LEU A 266 -4.65 22.30 0.42
C LEU A 266 -4.62 22.99 -0.96
N SER A 267 -5.12 24.22 -1.06
CA SER A 267 -5.06 25.05 -2.28
C SER A 267 -3.64 25.42 -2.74
N ALA A 268 -2.62 25.23 -1.89
CA ALA A 268 -1.21 25.41 -2.25
C ALA A 268 -0.61 24.19 -2.95
N TYR A 269 -1.40 23.16 -3.22
CA TYR A 269 -0.98 21.91 -3.85
C TYR A 269 -1.74 21.68 -5.14
N SER A 270 -1.07 21.12 -6.16
CA SER A 270 -1.75 20.63 -7.37
C SER A 270 -2.36 19.27 -7.12
N ARG A 271 -3.64 19.13 -7.46
CA ARG A 271 -4.38 17.86 -7.38
C ARG A 271 -4.03 17.02 -8.59
N ASN A 272 -3.67 15.77 -8.36
CA ASN A 272 -3.38 14.76 -9.37
C ASN A 272 -4.26 13.54 -9.11
N VAL A 273 -4.59 12.79 -10.17
CA VAL A 273 -5.49 11.65 -10.09
C VAL A 273 -4.90 10.48 -10.89
N VAL A 274 -5.02 9.29 -10.35
CA VAL A 274 -4.88 8.02 -11.08
C VAL A 274 -6.25 7.36 -11.03
N HIS A 275 -6.91 7.24 -12.19
CA HIS A 275 -8.24 6.67 -12.30
C HIS A 275 -8.19 5.15 -12.24
N ASN A 276 -9.33 4.53 -11.88
CA ASN A 276 -9.50 3.08 -11.85
C ASN A 276 -8.49 2.35 -10.95
N PHE A 277 -8.10 2.97 -9.85
CA PHE A 277 -7.21 2.36 -8.87
C PHE A 277 -7.94 1.25 -8.11
N VAL A 278 -7.30 0.08 -8.03
CA VAL A 278 -7.64 -1.02 -7.13
C VAL A 278 -6.40 -1.35 -6.32
N GLY A 279 -6.46 -1.05 -5.04
CA GLY A 279 -5.32 -1.23 -4.14
C GLY A 279 -5.18 -2.66 -3.59
N SER A 280 -4.40 -2.77 -2.54
CA SER A 280 -3.95 -4.02 -1.93
C SER A 280 -5.08 -4.89 -1.34
N MET A 281 -6.23 -4.30 -0.98
CA MET A 281 -7.30 -5.03 -0.27
C MET A 281 -7.95 -6.10 -1.14
N TYR A 282 -7.96 -5.96 -2.46
CA TYR A 282 -8.35 -7.05 -3.34
C TYR A 282 -7.38 -8.23 -3.24
N GLY A 283 -6.07 -7.97 -3.25
CA GLY A 283 -5.04 -8.99 -3.11
C GLY A 283 -5.17 -9.79 -1.80
N TYR A 284 -5.57 -9.15 -0.71
CA TYR A 284 -5.72 -9.79 0.60
C TYR A 284 -7.06 -10.53 0.76
N SER A 285 -8.17 -9.91 0.35
CA SER A 285 -9.52 -10.47 0.55
C SER A 285 -9.92 -11.47 -0.54
N LYS A 286 -9.37 -11.34 -1.75
CA LYS A 286 -9.83 -11.99 -2.98
C LYS A 286 -11.32 -11.71 -3.29
N ASP A 287 -11.90 -10.68 -2.68
CA ASP A 287 -13.30 -10.33 -2.90
C ASP A 287 -13.47 -9.53 -4.19
N ILE A 288 -14.17 -10.11 -5.15
CA ILE A 288 -14.36 -9.53 -6.48
C ILE A 288 -15.10 -8.18 -6.44
N SER A 289 -15.90 -7.93 -5.40
CA SER A 289 -16.60 -6.65 -5.25
C SER A 289 -15.63 -5.48 -5.12
N ILE A 290 -14.43 -5.69 -4.55
CA ILE A 290 -13.39 -4.67 -4.49
C ILE A 290 -12.82 -4.40 -5.88
N LYS A 291 -12.50 -5.46 -6.65
CA LYS A 291 -11.96 -5.33 -8.01
C LYS A 291 -12.93 -4.62 -8.96
N ASN A 292 -14.22 -4.95 -8.85
CA ASN A 292 -15.25 -4.43 -9.73
C ASN A 292 -15.66 -2.99 -9.38
N ASN A 293 -15.22 -2.46 -8.24
CA ASN A 293 -15.54 -1.11 -7.80
C ASN A 293 -14.28 -0.27 -7.54
N PRO A 294 -13.48 -0.01 -8.59
CA PRO A 294 -12.28 0.81 -8.48
C PRO A 294 -12.60 2.21 -7.98
N GLU A 295 -11.57 2.91 -7.53
CA GLU A 295 -11.67 4.29 -7.06
C GLU A 295 -10.64 5.19 -7.74
N ASP A 296 -10.73 6.50 -7.52
CA ASP A 296 -9.71 7.45 -7.91
C ASP A 296 -8.67 7.57 -6.80
N PHE A 297 -7.39 7.33 -7.13
CA PHE A 297 -6.30 7.66 -6.24
C PHE A 297 -5.90 9.11 -6.44
N ILE A 298 -6.29 9.98 -5.50
CA ILE A 298 -6.07 11.43 -5.55
C ILE A 298 -4.89 11.78 -4.67
N TRP A 299 -3.89 12.46 -5.23
CA TRP A 299 -2.73 12.90 -4.50
C TRP A 299 -2.37 14.35 -4.81
N TYR A 300 -1.57 14.97 -3.94
CA TYR A 300 -1.33 16.41 -3.94
C TYR A 300 0.16 16.70 -3.97
N LYS A 301 0.60 17.51 -4.95
CA LYS A 301 2.00 17.93 -5.11
C LYS A 301 2.15 19.39 -4.70
N PRO A 302 3.08 19.75 -3.80
CA PRO A 302 3.28 21.14 -3.34
C PRO A 302 3.73 22.05 -4.49
N GLN A 303 3.22 23.28 -4.51
CA GLN A 303 3.52 24.30 -5.52
C GLN A 303 4.29 25.48 -4.88
N GLY A 304 5.21 26.09 -5.61
CA GLY A 304 5.94 27.27 -5.13
C GLY A 304 7.01 26.99 -4.07
N VAL A 305 7.33 25.71 -3.81
CA VAL A 305 8.50 25.30 -3.03
C VAL A 305 9.40 24.45 -3.90
N THR A 306 10.68 24.76 -3.92
CA THR A 306 11.67 23.92 -4.62
C THR A 306 12.32 22.95 -3.65
N TYR A 307 12.65 21.77 -4.16
CA TYR A 307 13.27 20.71 -3.35
C TYR A 307 14.15 19.81 -4.21
N THR A 308 15.05 19.11 -3.57
CA THR A 308 15.85 18.02 -4.17
C THR A 308 15.69 16.78 -3.30
N THR A 309 15.66 15.62 -3.93
CA THR A 309 15.54 14.33 -3.24
C THR A 309 16.77 13.49 -3.49
N THR A 310 17.29 12.90 -2.42
CA THR A 310 18.40 11.95 -2.45
C THR A 310 17.96 10.66 -1.76
N TYR A 311 18.31 9.53 -2.35
CA TYR A 311 17.97 8.19 -1.87
C TYR A 311 19.20 7.38 -1.50
N ILE A 312 19.03 6.50 -0.54
CA ILE A 312 19.89 5.33 -0.29
C ILE A 312 18.96 4.13 -0.33
N ASP A 313 19.03 3.33 -1.38
CA ASP A 313 18.19 2.14 -1.53
C ASP A 313 18.76 0.96 -0.77
N TYR A 314 17.89 0.12 -0.25
CA TYR A 314 18.22 -1.15 0.36
C TYR A 314 17.92 -2.30 -0.61
N SER A 315 18.87 -3.23 -0.73
CA SER A 315 18.60 -4.54 -1.32
C SER A 315 18.24 -5.52 -0.21
N THR A 316 17.28 -6.40 -0.47
CA THR A 316 16.87 -7.43 0.49
C THR A 316 17.00 -8.82 -0.11
N ASN A 317 17.13 -9.83 0.74
CA ASN A 317 17.00 -11.23 0.36
C ASN A 317 15.51 -11.64 0.33
N LYS A 318 15.23 -12.92 0.00
CA LYS A 318 13.86 -13.47 0.00
C LYS A 318 13.15 -13.45 1.35
N ASN A 319 13.87 -13.25 2.44
CA ASN A 319 13.33 -13.10 3.78
C ASN A 319 13.15 -11.62 4.18
N TYR A 320 13.30 -10.70 3.23
CA TYR A 320 13.26 -9.24 3.42
C TYR A 320 14.35 -8.68 4.36
N GLU A 321 15.43 -9.41 4.60
CA GLU A 321 16.58 -8.92 5.35
C GLU A 321 17.45 -8.05 4.47
N VAL A 322 17.87 -6.89 4.98
CA VAL A 322 18.73 -5.96 4.23
C VAL A 322 20.13 -6.59 4.03
N THR A 323 20.51 -6.75 2.77
CA THR A 323 21.79 -7.35 2.37
C THR A 323 22.79 -6.33 1.84
N ALA A 324 22.34 -5.17 1.37
CA ALA A 324 23.19 -4.11 0.86
C ALA A 324 22.50 -2.75 0.90
N GLU A 325 23.28 -1.68 0.86
CA GLU A 325 22.85 -0.30 0.66
C GLU A 325 23.47 0.24 -0.63
N SER A 326 22.70 1.06 -1.37
CA SER A 326 23.23 1.81 -2.51
C SER A 326 24.09 3.00 -2.04
N ARG A 327 24.89 3.55 -2.95
CA ARG A 327 25.43 4.90 -2.76
C ARG A 327 24.30 5.92 -2.84
N PRO A 328 24.39 7.09 -2.17
CA PRO A 328 23.41 8.14 -2.30
C PRO A 328 23.25 8.57 -3.77
N HIS A 329 22.02 8.66 -4.26
CA HIS A 329 21.70 9.10 -5.59
C HIS A 329 20.46 10.02 -5.62
N LYS A 330 20.35 10.87 -6.63
CA LYS A 330 19.21 11.77 -6.80
C LYS A 330 18.04 11.04 -7.46
N GLY A 331 16.81 11.44 -7.13
CA GLY A 331 15.61 10.92 -7.75
C GLY A 331 14.40 11.86 -7.56
N GLU A 332 13.31 11.52 -8.18
CA GLU A 332 12.03 12.22 -7.99
C GLU A 332 11.42 11.83 -6.64
N TYR A 333 10.72 12.77 -5.98
CA TYR A 333 9.96 12.44 -4.79
C TYR A 333 8.58 11.90 -5.11
N PHE A 334 7.91 12.47 -6.15
CA PHE A 334 6.59 12.06 -6.60
C PHE A 334 6.69 11.30 -7.90
N TYR A 335 6.36 10.02 -7.88
CA TYR A 335 6.30 9.16 -9.05
C TYR A 335 4.90 9.19 -9.66
N HIS A 336 4.82 9.14 -10.99
CA HIS A 336 3.56 9.15 -11.72
C HIS A 336 3.21 7.73 -12.16
N PHE A 337 1.97 7.37 -11.94
CA PHE A 337 1.41 6.08 -12.34
C PHE A 337 0.30 6.27 -13.37
N LYS A 338 0.16 5.32 -14.29
CA LYS A 338 -0.93 5.28 -15.26
C LYS A 338 -2.25 4.87 -14.56
N ASP A 339 -3.37 5.20 -15.19
CA ASP A 339 -4.68 4.74 -14.75
C ASP A 339 -4.74 3.22 -14.65
N GLY A 340 -5.46 2.72 -13.65
CA GLY A 340 -5.57 1.29 -13.35
C GLY A 340 -4.37 0.66 -12.63
N ASN A 341 -3.30 1.41 -12.36
CA ASN A 341 -2.13 0.86 -11.68
C ASN A 341 -2.37 0.70 -10.17
N GLY A 342 -2.42 -0.54 -9.68
CA GLY A 342 -2.63 -0.86 -8.26
C GLY A 342 -1.47 -0.48 -7.31
N GLY A 343 -0.33 -0.04 -7.84
CA GLY A 343 0.81 0.47 -7.08
C GLY A 343 0.81 1.98 -6.88
N ALA A 344 -0.26 2.71 -7.24
CA ALA A 344 -0.29 4.17 -7.23
C ALA A 344 0.02 4.80 -5.87
N TYR A 345 -0.19 4.11 -4.74
CA TYR A 345 0.23 4.61 -3.43
C TYR A 345 1.77 4.80 -3.32
N CYS A 346 2.56 4.11 -4.15
CA CYS A 346 4.00 4.31 -4.25
C CYS A 346 4.38 5.64 -4.96
N THR A 347 3.41 6.51 -5.29
CA THR A 347 3.67 7.89 -5.75
C THR A 347 4.65 8.60 -4.81
N PHE A 348 4.56 8.34 -3.52
CA PHE A 348 5.44 8.95 -2.53
C PHE A 348 6.74 8.15 -2.43
N MET A 349 7.85 8.73 -2.88
CA MET A 349 9.22 8.19 -2.78
C MET A 349 9.46 6.86 -3.51
N GLY A 350 8.50 6.34 -4.27
CA GLY A 350 8.62 5.08 -5.02
C GLY A 350 8.63 3.81 -4.15
N GLY A 351 8.30 3.90 -2.86
CA GLY A 351 8.18 2.75 -1.95
C GLY A 351 8.98 2.88 -0.66
N ASP A 352 9.12 1.77 0.07
CA ASP A 352 9.55 1.74 1.48
C ASP A 352 11.03 1.43 1.69
N MET A 353 11.65 0.65 0.79
CA MET A 353 12.99 0.08 0.99
C MET A 353 14.13 1.08 0.72
N ARG A 354 14.09 2.25 1.37
CA ARG A 354 15.10 3.29 1.21
C ARG A 354 15.14 4.29 2.35
N ILE A 355 16.27 4.96 2.50
CA ILE A 355 16.36 6.23 3.22
C ILE A 355 16.11 7.34 2.20
N THR A 356 15.22 8.26 2.52
CA THR A 356 14.95 9.44 1.69
C THR A 356 15.42 10.70 2.41
N HIS A 357 16.15 11.57 1.73
CA HIS A 357 16.48 12.90 2.18
C HIS A 357 15.91 13.93 1.19
N VAL A 358 15.03 14.79 1.67
CA VAL A 358 14.50 15.93 0.93
C VAL A 358 15.11 17.20 1.50
N GLN A 359 15.79 17.96 0.66
CA GLN A 359 16.25 19.31 0.98
C GLN A 359 15.34 20.31 0.27
N THR A 360 14.67 21.15 1.05
CA THR A 360 13.72 22.16 0.53
C THR A 360 14.36 23.54 0.40
N SER A 361 13.63 24.47 -0.22
CA SER A 361 14.03 25.90 -0.29
C SER A 361 13.78 26.66 1.04
N VAL A 362 13.16 26.07 2.03
CA VAL A 362 12.95 26.66 3.36
C VAL A 362 14.31 26.82 4.07
N LYS A 363 14.49 27.97 4.77
CA LYS A 363 15.73 28.30 5.48
C LYS A 363 15.41 28.68 6.92
N ASN A 364 14.97 27.72 7.72
CA ASN A 364 14.58 27.93 9.10
C ASN A 364 15.42 27.13 10.12
N GLY A 365 16.39 26.36 9.64
CA GLY A 365 17.26 25.52 10.47
C GLY A 365 16.53 24.31 11.10
N ARG A 366 15.26 24.04 10.72
CA ARG A 366 14.50 22.89 11.24
C ARG A 366 14.73 21.69 10.34
N ASN A 367 15.24 20.61 10.92
CA ASN A 367 15.56 19.34 10.25
C ASN A 367 14.71 18.23 10.85
N LEU A 368 13.77 17.71 10.09
CA LEU A 368 12.82 16.67 10.51
C LEU A 368 13.34 15.28 10.16
N LEU A 369 13.29 14.37 11.11
CA LEU A 369 13.40 12.92 10.87
C LEU A 369 12.01 12.29 11.04
N VAL A 370 11.52 11.64 9.98
CA VAL A 370 10.27 10.87 9.99
C VAL A 370 10.61 9.38 10.12
N LEU A 371 10.25 8.78 11.24
CA LEU A 371 10.33 7.34 11.49
C LEU A 371 8.94 6.74 11.23
N LYS A 372 8.83 5.87 10.25
CA LYS A 372 7.53 5.50 9.71
C LYS A 372 7.39 4.03 9.30
N ASP A 373 6.15 3.61 9.08
CA ASP A 373 5.75 2.53 8.19
C ASP A 373 5.17 3.10 6.87
N SER A 374 4.55 2.26 6.04
CA SER A 374 4.00 2.69 4.76
C SER A 374 2.94 3.80 4.85
N TYR A 375 2.21 3.91 5.97
CA TYR A 375 1.29 5.05 6.18
C TYR A 375 2.02 6.38 6.18
N GLY A 376 3.22 6.44 6.78
CA GLY A 376 4.02 7.65 6.81
C GLY A 376 4.57 8.10 5.45
N ASN A 377 4.41 7.33 4.37
CA ASN A 377 4.91 7.72 3.04
C ASN A 377 4.26 9.01 2.52
N ALA A 378 2.98 9.21 2.78
CA ALA A 378 2.24 10.37 2.27
C ALA A 378 2.47 11.67 3.09
N VAL A 379 3.03 11.58 4.30
CA VAL A 379 3.16 12.73 5.21
C VAL A 379 4.23 13.74 4.80
N PRO A 380 5.46 13.35 4.42
CA PRO A 380 6.56 14.31 4.22
C PRO A 380 6.30 15.33 3.11
N GLY A 381 5.57 14.95 2.06
CA GLY A 381 5.25 15.85 0.95
C GLY A 381 4.46 17.10 1.35
N TYR A 382 3.67 17.01 2.42
CA TYR A 382 2.92 18.14 2.98
C TYR A 382 3.76 19.05 3.88
N LEU A 383 4.95 18.61 4.28
CA LEU A 383 5.85 19.33 5.18
C LEU A 383 6.99 20.07 4.45
N PHE A 384 6.99 20.12 3.12
CA PHE A 384 8.02 20.81 2.34
C PHE A 384 8.04 22.33 2.55
N TYR A 385 6.96 22.91 3.03
CA TYR A 385 6.92 24.33 3.43
C TYR A 385 7.34 24.56 4.88
N SER A 386 7.53 23.49 5.66
CA SER A 386 7.70 23.54 7.11
C SER A 386 9.14 23.33 7.55
N PHE A 387 9.93 22.54 6.82
CA PHE A 387 11.27 22.13 7.22
C PHE A 387 12.30 22.36 6.13
N GLU A 388 13.53 22.69 6.55
CA GLU A 388 14.66 22.85 5.63
C GLU A 388 15.13 21.50 5.07
N ASN A 389 15.26 20.50 5.96
CA ASN A 389 15.59 19.13 5.58
C ASN A 389 14.56 18.17 6.17
N ILE A 390 14.20 17.14 5.40
CA ILE A 390 13.32 16.07 5.84
C ILE A 390 14.00 14.74 5.50
N TYR A 391 14.29 13.96 6.53
CA TYR A 391 14.84 12.62 6.44
C TYR A 391 13.72 11.63 6.72
N VAL A 392 13.56 10.61 5.87
CA VAL A 392 12.51 9.60 6.01
C VAL A 392 13.16 8.24 6.13
N VAL A 393 12.79 7.51 7.17
CA VAL A 393 13.36 6.20 7.52
C VAL A 393 12.21 5.24 7.80
N ASP A 394 12.20 4.13 7.08
CA ASP A 394 11.28 3.04 7.37
C ASP A 394 11.87 2.13 8.45
N PHE A 395 11.07 1.87 9.50
CA PHE A 395 11.52 1.09 10.65
C PHE A 395 11.84 -0.38 10.32
N ARG A 396 11.40 -0.87 9.20
CA ARG A 396 11.60 -2.26 8.76
C ARG A 396 13.00 -2.48 8.19
N TYR A 397 13.61 -1.44 7.61
CA TYR A 397 14.80 -1.57 6.78
C TYR A 397 16.03 -0.81 7.29
N PHE A 398 15.89 0.07 8.28
CA PHE A 398 16.98 0.93 8.75
C PHE A 398 18.09 0.14 9.44
N THR A 399 19.32 0.30 8.97
CA THR A 399 20.50 -0.48 9.40
C THR A 399 21.57 0.34 10.11
N LYS A 400 21.44 1.69 10.16
CA LYS A 400 22.46 2.58 10.74
C LYS A 400 22.23 2.79 12.24
N ASN A 401 23.27 3.30 12.94
CA ASN A 401 23.10 3.80 14.31
C ASN A 401 22.29 5.10 14.29
N MET A 402 21.19 5.13 15.03
CA MET A 402 20.28 6.28 15.01
C MET A 402 20.88 7.51 15.70
N VAL A 403 21.70 7.32 16.74
CA VAL A 403 22.33 8.46 17.44
C VAL A 403 23.32 9.18 16.51
N GLU A 404 24.14 8.42 15.79
CA GLU A 404 25.05 8.96 14.79
C GLU A 404 24.28 9.63 13.63
N TYR A 405 23.19 9.00 13.19
CA TYR A 405 22.38 9.51 12.09
C TYR A 405 21.72 10.86 12.44
N VAL A 406 21.13 10.98 13.62
CA VAL A 406 20.51 12.21 14.13
C VAL A 406 21.55 13.33 14.27
N ASN A 407 22.72 13.03 14.86
CA ASN A 407 23.78 14.02 15.08
C ASN A 407 24.39 14.50 13.76
N SER A 408 24.71 13.59 12.84
CA SER A 408 25.34 13.89 11.54
C SER A 408 24.43 14.75 10.66
N ASN A 409 23.11 14.52 10.72
CA ASN A 409 22.12 15.24 9.94
C ASN A 409 21.55 16.47 10.71
N LYS A 410 22.06 16.79 11.90
CA LYS A 410 21.63 17.93 12.73
C LYS A 410 20.10 17.95 12.90
N VAL A 411 19.50 16.78 13.14
CA VAL A 411 18.05 16.64 13.33
C VAL A 411 17.60 17.45 14.53
N THR A 412 16.53 18.24 14.36
CA THR A 412 15.93 19.07 15.41
C THR A 412 14.57 18.52 15.86
N ASP A 413 13.94 17.69 15.02
CA ASP A 413 12.60 17.17 15.22
C ASP A 413 12.52 15.72 14.76
N ILE A 414 11.93 14.84 15.56
CA ILE A 414 11.70 13.44 15.23
C ILE A 414 10.19 13.18 15.31
N LEU A 415 9.59 12.82 14.18
CA LEU A 415 8.21 12.36 14.12
C LEU A 415 8.17 10.84 13.96
N MET A 416 7.65 10.15 14.98
CA MET A 416 7.29 8.73 14.89
C MET A 416 5.85 8.64 14.39
N VAL A 417 5.64 8.17 13.15
CA VAL A 417 4.32 8.04 12.52
C VAL A 417 4.11 6.63 12.01
N ASN A 418 3.26 5.89 12.69
CA ASN A 418 2.95 4.50 12.36
C ASN A 418 1.45 4.26 12.42
N ASN A 419 0.96 3.33 11.59
CA ASN A 419 -0.38 2.82 11.78
C ASN A 419 -0.49 2.06 13.12
N ILE A 420 -1.69 1.89 13.60
CA ILE A 420 -1.93 1.30 14.93
C ILE A 420 -1.43 -0.15 15.04
N PHE A 421 -1.42 -0.96 13.96
CA PHE A 421 -0.87 -2.32 14.01
C PHE A 421 0.61 -2.32 14.34
N ASN A 422 1.38 -1.46 13.67
CA ASN A 422 2.83 -1.37 13.88
C ASN A 422 3.15 -0.69 15.22
N ALA A 423 2.40 0.32 15.60
CA ALA A 423 2.54 0.98 16.91
C ALA A 423 2.20 0.03 18.07
N TYR A 424 1.14 -0.77 17.92
CA TYR A 424 0.78 -1.82 18.88
C TYR A 424 1.82 -2.96 18.91
N GLY A 425 2.37 -3.30 17.74
CA GLY A 425 3.29 -4.42 17.55
C GLY A 425 4.76 -4.09 17.89
N ASN A 426 5.64 -4.33 16.94
CA ASN A 426 7.09 -4.35 17.18
C ASN A 426 7.85 -3.06 16.79
N ALA A 427 7.18 -2.03 16.24
CA ALA A 427 7.86 -0.81 15.81
C ALA A 427 8.64 -0.15 16.97
N GLY A 428 8.05 -0.11 18.17
CA GLY A 428 8.72 0.45 19.35
C GLY A 428 10.02 -0.28 19.71
N ALA A 429 10.03 -1.61 19.67
CA ALA A 429 11.23 -2.41 19.94
C ALA A 429 12.34 -2.14 18.91
N LYS A 430 11.98 -2.04 17.63
CA LYS A 430 12.95 -1.72 16.55
C LYS A 430 13.51 -0.30 16.69
N TYR A 431 12.68 0.69 17.02
CA TYR A 431 13.17 2.04 17.27
C TYR A 431 14.17 2.10 18.42
N ILE A 432 13.93 1.38 19.52
CA ILE A 432 14.91 1.27 20.64
C ILE A 432 16.20 0.58 20.18
N LYS A 433 16.08 -0.45 19.33
CA LYS A 433 17.27 -1.13 18.78
C LYS A 433 18.13 -0.16 17.96
N PHE A 434 17.54 0.71 17.14
CA PHE A 434 18.28 1.69 16.34
C PHE A 434 19.17 2.61 17.17
N LEU A 435 18.78 2.94 18.39
CA LEU A 435 19.62 3.74 19.30
C LEU A 435 20.91 3.00 19.73
N LYS A 436 20.87 1.67 19.72
CA LYS A 436 21.94 0.80 20.30
C LYS A 436 22.74 0.05 19.25
N GLN A 437 22.20 -0.14 18.03
CA GLN A 437 22.87 -0.93 16.99
C GLN A 437 24.15 -0.25 16.52
N LYS A 438 25.14 -1.05 16.17
CA LYS A 438 26.35 -0.58 15.49
C LYS A 438 26.06 -0.40 14.00
N ALA A 439 26.90 0.38 13.30
CA ALA A 439 26.70 0.71 11.88
C ALA A 439 26.41 -0.54 11.03
N GLY A 440 25.52 -0.35 10.06
CA GLY A 440 24.91 -1.40 9.27
C GLY A 440 25.71 -1.92 8.09
N VAL A 441 24.98 -2.47 7.11
CA VAL A 441 25.52 -3.11 5.90
C VAL A 441 26.25 -2.09 5.04
N MET A 442 27.49 -2.42 4.61
CA MET A 442 28.31 -1.54 3.75
C MET A 442 27.77 -1.52 2.32
N ALA A 443 27.87 -0.37 1.65
CA ALA A 443 27.54 -0.24 0.24
C ALA A 443 28.33 -1.24 -0.62
N LYS A 444 27.67 -1.99 -1.52
CA LYS A 444 28.35 -2.81 -2.52
C LYS A 444 29.16 -1.92 -3.46
N LYS A 445 30.38 -2.34 -3.78
CA LYS A 445 31.23 -1.70 -4.78
C LYS A 445 30.74 -2.13 -6.17
N ASP A 446 30.30 -1.17 -6.96
CA ASP A 446 30.24 -1.18 -8.43
C ASP A 446 29.37 -2.25 -9.16
N GLU A 447 28.33 -2.85 -8.56
CA GLU A 447 27.29 -3.55 -9.32
C GLU A 447 26.03 -2.69 -9.41
N PRO A 448 25.36 -2.61 -10.58
CA PRO A 448 24.06 -1.95 -10.69
C PRO A 448 23.07 -2.67 -9.78
N THR A 449 22.33 -1.91 -8.98
CA THR A 449 21.29 -2.43 -8.08
C THR A 449 20.25 -3.20 -8.87
N ASP A 450 19.67 -4.27 -8.29
CA ASP A 450 18.57 -5.03 -8.93
C ASP A 450 17.37 -4.14 -9.30
N THR A 451 17.23 -2.98 -8.68
CA THR A 451 16.27 -1.93 -9.07
C THR A 451 16.58 -1.37 -10.46
N ALA A 452 17.85 -1.11 -10.79
CA ALA A 452 18.24 -0.66 -12.13
C ALA A 452 18.05 -1.78 -13.17
N LYS A 453 18.31 -3.04 -12.80
CA LYS A 453 18.04 -4.21 -13.66
C LYS A 453 16.54 -4.47 -13.85
N ASN A 454 15.72 -4.18 -12.85
CA ASN A 454 14.26 -4.26 -12.99
C ASN A 454 13.68 -3.10 -13.79
N GLU A 455 14.22 -1.89 -13.67
CA GLU A 455 13.85 -0.76 -14.53
C GLU A 455 14.31 -0.98 -15.97
N GLU A 456 15.48 -1.57 -16.19
CA GLU A 456 15.96 -1.94 -17.53
C GLU A 456 15.15 -3.09 -18.12
N LYS A 457 14.82 -4.13 -17.33
CA LYS A 457 13.91 -5.21 -17.75
C LYS A 457 12.49 -4.72 -18.00
N GLN A 458 11.97 -3.79 -17.21
CA GLN A 458 10.67 -3.17 -17.48
C GLN A 458 10.71 -2.33 -18.76
N LYS A 459 11.77 -1.57 -19.01
CA LYS A 459 11.97 -0.84 -20.25
C LYS A 459 12.12 -1.78 -21.45
N GLU A 460 12.87 -2.87 -21.29
CA GLU A 460 13.06 -3.88 -22.34
C GLU A 460 11.78 -4.67 -22.64
N ASN A 461 10.95 -4.97 -21.63
CA ASN A 461 9.64 -5.58 -21.83
C ASN A 461 8.65 -4.61 -22.49
N ILE A 462 8.64 -3.33 -22.10
CA ILE A 462 7.80 -2.30 -22.74
C ILE A 462 8.23 -2.11 -24.20
N THR A 463 9.53 -2.18 -24.51
CA THR A 463 10.03 -2.08 -25.88
C THR A 463 9.66 -3.33 -26.69
N LYS A 464 9.72 -4.52 -26.09
CA LYS A 464 9.31 -5.78 -26.75
C LYS A 464 7.79 -5.87 -26.96
N GLU A 465 6.97 -5.37 -26.04
CA GLU A 465 5.52 -5.26 -26.27
C GLU A 465 5.15 -4.28 -27.37
N LEU A 466 5.92 -3.20 -27.56
CA LEU A 466 5.74 -2.25 -28.66
C LEU A 466 6.20 -2.79 -30.02
N GLU A 467 7.10 -3.81 -30.04
CA GLU A 467 7.60 -4.43 -31.26
C GLU A 467 6.78 -5.68 -31.67
N THR A 468 5.88 -6.19 -30.83
CA THR A 468 5.09 -7.40 -31.10
C THR A 468 3.62 -7.16 -31.42
N GLU A 469 3.14 -5.94 -31.55
CA GLU A 469 1.85 -5.69 -32.17
C GLU A 469 1.98 -5.93 -33.67
N PRO A 470 1.24 -6.90 -34.24
CA PRO A 470 1.22 -7.08 -35.69
C PRO A 470 0.53 -5.88 -36.30
N THR A 471 1.26 -5.16 -37.14
CA THR A 471 0.73 -4.14 -38.04
C THR A 471 -0.17 -4.86 -39.03
N GLU A 472 -1.44 -5.01 -38.72
CA GLU A 472 -2.45 -5.27 -39.74
C GLU A 472 -2.56 -4.03 -40.62
N THR A 473 -2.00 -4.16 -41.80
CA THR A 473 -2.20 -3.21 -42.90
C THR A 473 -3.65 -3.36 -43.35
N PRO A 474 -4.50 -2.35 -43.27
CA PRO A 474 -5.84 -2.47 -43.84
C PRO A 474 -5.71 -2.49 -45.38
N GLU A 475 -6.29 -3.54 -45.99
CA GLU A 475 -6.54 -3.56 -47.42
C GLU A 475 -7.36 -2.32 -47.84
N PRO A 476 -7.10 -1.74 -49.01
CA PRO A 476 -7.83 -0.57 -49.49
C PRO A 476 -9.27 -0.98 -49.80
N ALA A 477 -10.20 -0.41 -49.05
CA ALA A 477 -11.63 -0.50 -49.37
C ALA A 477 -11.90 0.25 -50.70
N GLU A 478 -12.62 -0.46 -51.61
CA GLU A 478 -13.15 0.11 -52.86
C GLU A 478 -14.02 1.34 -52.59
N GLU A 479 -13.73 2.43 -53.31
CA GLU A 479 -14.55 3.63 -53.32
C GLU A 479 -15.95 3.35 -53.89
N PRO A 480 -17.02 3.77 -53.23
CA PRO A 480 -18.32 3.88 -53.90
C PRO A 480 -18.41 5.21 -54.66
N GLU A 481 -18.80 5.09 -55.92
CA GLU A 481 -19.04 6.19 -56.85
C GLU A 481 -20.02 7.24 -56.27
N ILE A 482 -19.64 8.50 -56.37
CA ILE A 482 -20.45 9.66 -56.02
C ILE A 482 -21.30 10.06 -57.23
N PRO A 483 -22.65 10.23 -57.12
CA PRO A 483 -23.42 10.92 -58.15
C PRO A 483 -23.26 12.43 -57.97
N THR A 484 -22.84 13.10 -59.05
CA THR A 484 -22.81 14.53 -59.19
C THR A 484 -24.16 15.12 -59.41
N GLU A 485 -24.59 16.15 -58.63
CA GLU A 485 -25.37 17.30 -59.09
C GLU A 485 -25.43 18.42 -58.01
N PRO A 486 -25.92 19.67 -58.34
CA PRO A 486 -24.98 20.77 -58.51
C PRO A 486 -25.20 21.90 -57.44
N THR A 487 -24.16 22.71 -57.40
CA THR A 487 -23.95 23.99 -56.69
C THR A 487 -25.17 24.92 -56.59
N LYS A 488 -25.54 25.36 -55.35
CA LYS A 488 -26.12 26.70 -55.13
C LYS A 488 -25.40 27.41 -53.99
N GLN A 489 -24.83 28.57 -54.36
CA GLN A 489 -24.29 29.57 -53.45
C GLN A 489 -25.35 30.10 -52.51
N ALA A 490 -25.00 30.31 -51.26
CA ALA A 490 -25.76 31.14 -50.31
C ALA A 490 -24.78 32.06 -49.58
N GLU A 491 -25.14 33.33 -49.55
CA GLU A 491 -24.47 34.48 -48.96
C GLU A 491 -24.25 34.40 -47.46
N PRO A 492 -23.38 35.23 -46.88
CA PRO A 492 -23.04 35.21 -45.45
C PRO A 492 -24.10 35.97 -44.63
N ALA A 493 -24.48 35.39 -43.49
CA ALA A 493 -25.40 36.01 -42.52
C ALA A 493 -24.64 36.83 -41.47
N ASP A 494 -25.19 37.98 -41.14
CA ASP A 494 -24.77 38.97 -40.17
C ASP A 494 -24.70 38.46 -38.71
N PRO A 495 -23.86 39.09 -37.84
CA PRO A 495 -23.74 38.69 -36.45
C PRO A 495 -24.92 39.19 -35.57
N PRO A 496 -25.33 38.46 -34.53
CA PRO A 496 -26.42 38.89 -33.68
C PRO A 496 -26.06 39.98 -32.67
N ALA A 497 -27.00 40.86 -32.43
CA ALA A 497 -26.97 42.04 -31.59
C ALA A 497 -26.70 41.74 -30.10
N LYS A 498 -26.02 42.69 -29.46
CA LYS A 498 -25.79 42.76 -27.99
C LYS A 498 -27.13 42.93 -27.26
N THR A 499 -27.41 42.09 -26.28
CA THR A 499 -28.46 42.27 -25.31
C THR A 499 -27.86 42.91 -24.05
N GLU A 500 -28.40 44.10 -23.69
CA GLU A 500 -28.09 44.87 -22.49
C GLU A 500 -28.72 44.18 -21.25
N VAL A 501 -27.94 44.12 -20.17
CA VAL A 501 -28.39 43.67 -18.85
C VAL A 501 -28.87 44.86 -18.03
N PRO A 502 -30.08 44.89 -17.41
CA PRO A 502 -30.44 46.03 -16.54
C PRO A 502 -29.78 45.93 -15.17
N VAL A 503 -29.26 47.08 -14.78
CA VAL A 503 -28.74 47.36 -13.43
C VAL A 503 -29.93 47.50 -12.47
N ALA A 504 -29.91 46.79 -11.33
CA ALA A 504 -30.84 47.02 -10.21
C ALA A 504 -30.18 47.90 -9.16
N GLU A 505 -30.83 48.99 -8.82
CA GLU A 505 -30.47 49.89 -7.72
C GLU A 505 -30.77 49.28 -6.32
N PRO A 506 -30.11 49.74 -5.28
CA PRO A 506 -30.31 49.28 -3.92
C PRO A 506 -31.47 50.04 -3.24
N THR A 507 -32.29 49.29 -2.51
CA THR A 507 -33.24 49.89 -1.54
C THR A 507 -32.83 49.55 -0.13
N GLU A 508 -32.85 50.61 0.71
CA GLU A 508 -32.69 50.80 2.14
C GLU A 508 -32.61 49.62 3.09
#